data_27570c4ad2fe007cbda7649b8d2547f3
#
_entry.id   27570c4ad2fe007cbda7649b8d2547f3
#
_cell.length_a   1.000
_cell.length_b   1.000
_cell.length_c   1.000
_cell.angle_alpha   90.00
_cell.angle_beta   90.00
_cell.angle_gamma   90.00
#
_symmetry.space_group_name_H-M   'P 1'
#
loop_
_entity.id
_entity.type
_entity.pdbx_description
1 polymer ?
#
loop_
_entity_poly.entity_id
_entity_poly.type
_entity_poly.pdbx_seq_one_letter_code
_entity_poly.pdbx_strand_id
1 'polypeptide(L)'
;MTTSCVPSRKALSKITTNRLQKELVEWQMNPPTGFKHKVTDNLQRWIIEVIGAPGNLYANDTYQLQVDFPEHYPMESPQVIFLHPAPMHPHIYSNGHICLDILYDSWSPAMTVSSICINILSMLSSSTEK
;
A
#
# COMPACT_ATOMS: atom_id res chain seq x y z
N MET A 1 29.63 -11.44 -0.37
CA MET A 1 28.85 -11.39 0.05
C MET A 1 27.98 -11.89 0.31
N THR A 2 27.80 -11.91 0.26
CA THR A 2 26.97 -12.17 0.44
C THR A 2 26.07 -12.21 0.77
N THR A 3 25.78 -12.17 0.61
CA THR A 3 24.98 -12.16 1.01
C THR A 3 23.97 -12.41 1.05
N SER A 4 23.75 -12.36 0.37
CA SER A 4 22.61 -12.35 0.67
C SER A 4 21.91 -13.08 1.59
N CYS A 5 22.02 -12.82 2.46
CA CYS A 5 21.29 -13.39 3.55
C CYS A 5 19.97 -12.73 3.81
N VAL A 6 19.45 -12.04 2.84
CA VAL A 6 18.11 -11.47 2.91
C VAL A 6 17.33 -12.01 1.72
N PRO A 7 16.83 -13.26 1.84
CA PRO A 7 16.24 -13.94 0.69
C PRO A 7 14.99 -13.28 0.15
N SER A 8 14.26 -12.56 0.98
CA SER A 8 13.04 -11.88 0.55
C SER A 8 13.31 -10.56 -0.15
N ARG A 9 14.56 -10.11 -0.14
CA ARG A 9 14.90 -8.80 -0.67
C ARG A 9 15.78 -8.92 -1.89
N LYS A 10 15.17 -8.94 -3.03
CA LYS A 10 15.90 -9.00 -4.31
C LYS A 10 16.15 -7.61 -4.82
N ALA A 11 17.23 -7.46 -5.57
CA ALA A 11 17.56 -6.19 -6.20
C ALA A 11 16.46 -5.83 -7.20
N LEU A 12 15.98 -4.60 -7.15
CA LEU A 12 14.99 -4.12 -8.09
C LEU A 12 15.63 -3.89 -9.46
N SER A 13 14.89 -4.16 -10.51
CA SER A 13 15.31 -3.81 -11.84
C SER A 13 15.36 -2.29 -11.99
N LYS A 14 16.10 -1.81 -12.99
CA LYS A 14 16.18 -0.39 -13.26
C LYS A 14 14.82 0.19 -13.61
N ILE A 15 14.01 -0.55 -14.36
CA ILE A 15 12.66 -0.14 -14.74
C ILE A 15 11.80 0.03 -13.48
N THR A 16 11.87 -0.94 -12.57
CA THR A 16 11.11 -0.89 -11.33
C THR A 16 11.56 0.28 -10.46
N THR A 17 12.86 0.48 -10.32
CA THR A 17 13.40 1.57 -9.54
C THR A 17 12.93 2.92 -10.08
N ASN A 18 13.01 3.12 -11.39
CA ASN A 18 12.57 4.36 -12.02
C ASN A 18 11.07 4.59 -11.81
N ARG A 19 10.27 3.54 -11.91
CA ARG A 19 8.83 3.62 -11.69
C ARG A 19 8.52 4.02 -10.25
N LEU A 20 9.18 3.42 -9.28
CA LEU A 20 8.97 3.74 -7.87
C LEU A 20 9.37 5.16 -7.53
N GLN A 21 10.48 5.63 -8.08
CA GLN A 21 10.92 7.00 -7.88
C GLN A 21 9.92 7.98 -8.45
N LYS A 22 9.38 7.69 -9.62
CA LYS A 22 8.36 8.53 -10.25
C LYS A 22 7.09 8.58 -9.40
N GLU A 23 6.63 7.43 -8.94
CA GLU A 23 5.43 7.38 -8.10
C GLU A 23 5.64 8.12 -6.78
N LEU A 24 6.82 8.01 -6.20
CA LEU A 24 7.13 8.71 -4.95
C LEU A 24 7.08 10.21 -5.13
N VAL A 25 7.66 10.71 -6.22
CA VAL A 25 7.63 12.14 -6.53
C VAL A 25 6.19 12.61 -6.74
N GLU A 26 5.41 11.88 -7.50
CA GLU A 26 4.00 12.21 -7.72
C GLU A 26 3.21 12.21 -6.42
N TRP A 27 3.48 11.26 -5.54
CA TRP A 27 2.85 11.20 -4.23
C TRP A 27 3.20 12.41 -3.37
N GLN A 28 4.48 12.79 -3.35
CA GLN A 28 4.92 13.93 -2.55
C GLN A 28 4.31 15.24 -3.03
N MET A 29 4.08 15.35 -4.34
CA MET A 29 3.48 16.55 -4.92
C MET A 29 1.96 16.60 -4.75
N ASN A 30 1.32 15.44 -4.78
CA ASN A 30 -0.14 15.38 -4.75
C ASN A 30 -0.62 14.09 -4.09
N PRO A 31 -0.45 13.93 -2.78
CA PRO A 31 -0.87 12.72 -2.10
C PRO A 31 -2.39 12.59 -2.08
N PRO A 32 -2.91 11.35 -2.14
CA PRO A 32 -4.35 11.14 -1.98
C PRO A 32 -4.83 11.64 -0.62
N THR A 33 -6.02 12.19 -0.59
CA THR A 33 -6.62 12.69 0.65
C THR A 33 -6.75 11.57 1.68
N GLY A 34 -6.28 11.82 2.88
CA GLY A 34 -6.37 10.86 3.98
C GLY A 34 -5.18 9.91 4.07
N PHE A 35 -4.16 10.11 3.24
CA PHE A 35 -2.97 9.26 3.24
C PHE A 35 -1.71 10.10 3.36
N LYS A 36 -0.75 9.61 4.15
CA LYS A 36 0.55 10.25 4.29
C LYS A 36 1.65 9.21 4.15
N HIS A 37 2.63 9.51 3.33
CA HIS A 37 3.80 8.64 3.19
C HIS A 37 4.78 8.94 4.32
N LYS A 38 5.19 7.90 5.02
CA LYS A 38 6.25 8.02 6.02
C LYS A 38 7.58 7.71 5.35
N VAL A 39 8.57 8.55 5.59
CA VAL A 39 9.88 8.37 5.01
C VAL A 39 10.51 7.08 5.55
N THR A 40 10.99 6.24 4.64
CA THR A 40 11.75 5.04 4.98
C THR A 40 13.02 5.02 4.16
N ASP A 41 14.01 4.27 4.60
CA ASP A 41 15.28 4.16 3.90
C ASP A 41 15.19 3.21 2.71
N ASN A 42 14.06 2.56 2.52
CA ASN A 42 13.91 1.50 1.56
C ASN A 42 12.83 1.82 0.54
N LEU A 43 13.25 2.15 -0.69
CA LEU A 43 12.33 2.45 -1.77
C LEU A 43 11.38 1.28 -2.07
N GLN A 44 11.79 0.06 -1.75
CA GLN A 44 11.02 -1.15 -2.01
C GLN A 44 9.92 -1.37 -0.96
N ARG A 45 9.94 -0.64 0.13
CA ARG A 45 8.93 -0.74 1.19
C ARG A 45 8.47 0.65 1.60
N TRP A 46 7.19 0.91 1.39
CA TRP A 46 6.59 2.16 1.81
C TRP A 46 5.70 1.93 3.03
N ILE A 47 5.76 2.86 3.97
CA ILE A 47 4.83 2.91 5.09
C ILE A 47 3.93 4.12 4.88
N ILE A 48 2.63 3.88 4.85
CA ILE A 48 1.63 4.91 4.56
C ILE A 48 0.66 5.01 5.71
N GLU A 49 0.50 6.20 6.26
CA GLU A 49 -0.48 6.46 7.30
C GLU A 49 -1.84 6.70 6.65
N VAL A 50 -2.85 5.99 7.15
CA VAL A 50 -4.22 6.07 6.66
C VAL A 50 -5.09 6.71 7.73
N ILE A 51 -5.77 7.80 7.38
CA ILE A 51 -6.65 8.51 8.30
C ILE A 51 -8.08 8.29 7.83
N GLY A 52 -8.93 7.80 8.74
CA GLY A 52 -10.34 7.55 8.42
C GLY A 52 -11.04 8.83 7.98
N ALA A 53 -11.86 8.72 6.93
CA ALA A 53 -12.59 9.88 6.41
C ALA A 53 -13.70 10.30 7.38
N PRO A 54 -13.96 11.61 7.49
CA PRO A 54 -15.07 12.07 8.32
C PRO A 54 -16.40 11.47 7.86
N GLY A 55 -17.23 11.11 8.81
CA GLY A 55 -18.56 10.59 8.51
C GLY A 55 -18.65 9.10 8.28
N ASN A 56 -17.54 8.36 8.31
CA ASN A 56 -17.60 6.90 8.22
C ASN A 56 -17.21 6.26 9.55
N LEU A 57 -17.27 4.92 9.61
CA LEU A 57 -17.02 4.18 10.85
C LEU A 57 -15.59 4.33 11.37
N TYR A 58 -14.68 4.73 10.51
CA TYR A 58 -13.26 4.82 10.85
C TYR A 58 -12.80 6.27 11.03
N ALA A 59 -13.76 7.20 11.12
CA ALA A 59 -13.45 8.61 11.33
C ALA A 59 -12.60 8.79 12.59
N ASN A 60 -11.56 9.60 12.48
CA ASN A 60 -10.59 9.87 13.55
C ASN A 60 -9.68 8.71 13.92
N ASP A 61 -9.84 7.56 13.28
CA ASP A 61 -8.90 6.44 13.46
C ASP A 61 -7.74 6.59 12.49
N THR A 62 -6.56 6.19 12.94
CA THR A 62 -5.35 6.23 12.13
C THR A 62 -4.74 4.84 12.07
N TYR A 63 -4.42 4.39 10.87
CA TYR A 63 -3.84 3.07 10.65
C TYR A 63 -2.59 3.21 9.80
N GLN A 64 -1.79 2.15 9.74
CA GLN A 64 -0.58 2.15 8.91
C GLN A 64 -0.65 1.00 7.91
N LEU A 65 -0.35 1.33 6.66
CA LEU A 65 -0.21 0.37 5.58
C LEU A 65 1.25 0.14 5.27
N GLN A 66 1.61 -1.10 5.02
CA GLN A 66 2.93 -1.44 4.52
C GLN A 66 2.78 -1.95 3.10
N VAL A 67 3.50 -1.31 2.18
CA VAL A 67 3.50 -1.68 0.76
C VAL A 67 4.88 -2.19 0.41
N ASP A 68 4.97 -3.46 0.04
CA ASP A 68 6.21 -4.09 -0.40
C ASP A 68 6.14 -4.33 -1.91
N PHE A 69 7.15 -3.86 -2.63
CA PHE A 69 7.17 -3.94 -4.08
C PHE A 69 8.00 -5.13 -4.53
N PRO A 70 7.45 -5.96 -5.44
CA PRO A 70 8.20 -7.09 -5.99
C PRO A 70 9.25 -6.62 -6.98
N GLU A 71 10.16 -7.53 -7.30
CA GLU A 71 11.25 -7.26 -8.23
C GLU A 71 10.77 -6.74 -9.59
N HIS A 72 9.62 -7.23 -10.04
CA HIS A 72 9.09 -6.89 -11.36
C HIS A 72 7.91 -5.91 -11.32
N TYR A 73 7.74 -5.19 -10.22
CA TYR A 73 6.74 -4.13 -10.18
C TYR A 73 7.00 -3.14 -11.33
N PRO A 74 6.01 -2.65 -12.05
CA PRO A 74 4.57 -2.81 -11.88
C PRO A 74 3.94 -3.97 -12.63
N MET A 75 4.72 -4.87 -13.19
CA MET A 75 4.18 -6.05 -13.89
C MET A 75 3.53 -7.01 -12.92
N GLU A 76 4.01 -7.03 -11.67
CA GLU A 76 3.40 -7.77 -10.58
C GLU A 76 2.86 -6.77 -9.56
N SER A 77 1.73 -7.11 -8.92
CA SER A 77 1.15 -6.25 -7.89
C SER A 77 2.04 -6.19 -6.66
N PRO A 78 2.02 -5.06 -5.93
CA PRO A 78 2.72 -5.00 -4.65
C PRO A 78 1.94 -5.79 -3.59
N GLN A 79 2.61 -6.17 -2.53
CA GLN A 79 1.97 -6.75 -1.37
C GLN A 79 1.60 -5.62 -0.42
N VAL A 80 0.33 -5.54 -0.04
CA VAL A 80 -0.17 -4.47 0.83
C VAL A 80 -0.85 -5.09 2.03
N ILE A 81 -0.40 -4.71 3.22
CA ILE A 81 -1.01 -5.18 4.46
C ILE A 81 -1.16 -4.00 5.41
N PHE A 82 -2.14 -4.10 6.31
CA PHE A 82 -2.21 -3.19 7.44
C PHE A 82 -1.29 -3.68 8.55
N LEU A 83 -0.54 -2.77 9.14
CA LEU A 83 0.24 -3.08 10.31
C LEU A 83 -0.68 -3.12 11.54
N HIS A 84 -0.27 -3.87 12.56
CA HIS A 84 -1.05 -3.96 13.80
C HIS A 84 -1.08 -2.61 14.53
N PRO A 85 -2.22 -2.17 15.04
CA PRO A 85 -3.55 -2.77 14.93
C PRO A 85 -4.21 -2.46 13.60
N ALA A 86 -4.74 -3.49 12.96
CA ALA A 86 -5.43 -3.33 11.69
C ALA A 86 -6.88 -2.88 11.92
N PRO A 87 -7.49 -2.18 10.95
CA PRO A 87 -8.91 -1.83 11.08
C PRO A 87 -9.77 -3.09 11.10
N MET A 88 -10.87 -3.03 11.84
CA MET A 88 -11.84 -4.11 11.84
C MET A 88 -12.77 -3.95 10.65
N HIS A 89 -12.69 -4.88 9.71
CA HIS A 89 -13.46 -4.82 8.48
C HIS A 89 -13.65 -6.23 7.94
N PRO A 90 -14.81 -6.54 7.31
CA PRO A 90 -15.05 -7.89 6.76
C PRO A 90 -14.01 -8.34 5.74
N HIS A 91 -13.39 -7.42 5.03
CA HIS A 91 -12.38 -7.73 4.00
C HIS A 91 -10.93 -7.54 4.48
N ILE A 92 -10.74 -7.34 5.77
CA ILE A 92 -9.40 -7.23 6.36
C ILE A 92 -9.25 -8.31 7.42
N TYR A 93 -8.27 -9.18 7.22
CA TYR A 93 -8.00 -10.27 8.17
C TYR A 93 -7.27 -9.74 9.40
N SER A 94 -7.33 -10.49 10.49
CA SER A 94 -6.70 -10.09 11.74
C SER A 94 -5.18 -9.91 11.63
N ASN A 95 -4.56 -10.57 10.67
CA ASN A 95 -3.12 -10.41 10.41
C ASN A 95 -2.80 -9.22 9.50
N GLY A 96 -3.79 -8.43 9.13
CA GLY A 96 -3.59 -7.23 8.32
C GLY A 96 -3.71 -7.43 6.82
N HIS A 97 -3.86 -8.67 6.36
CA HIS A 97 -4.05 -8.93 4.93
C HIS A 97 -5.40 -8.41 4.44
N ILE A 98 -5.42 -7.89 3.22
CA ILE A 98 -6.59 -7.24 2.64
C ILE A 98 -7.11 -8.07 1.48
N CYS A 99 -8.41 -8.38 1.52
CA CYS A 99 -9.08 -9.06 0.42
C CYS A 99 -9.57 -8.00 -0.58
N LEU A 100 -8.77 -7.71 -1.57
CA LEU A 100 -9.04 -6.63 -2.52
C LEU A 100 -8.59 -7.07 -3.91
N ASP A 101 -9.52 -7.13 -4.87
CA ASP A 101 -9.26 -7.67 -6.20
C ASP A 101 -8.11 -7.00 -6.94
N ILE A 102 -7.96 -5.69 -6.77
CA ILE A 102 -6.91 -4.94 -7.45
C ILE A 102 -5.51 -5.44 -7.09
N LEU A 103 -5.37 -6.10 -5.93
CA LEU A 103 -4.07 -6.63 -5.50
C LEU A 103 -3.78 -8.02 -6.06
N TYR A 104 -4.74 -8.60 -6.77
CA TYR A 104 -4.63 -9.97 -7.31
C TYR A 104 -5.01 -9.99 -8.78
N ASP A 105 -6.19 -10.49 -9.08
CA ASP A 105 -6.61 -10.75 -10.46
C ASP A 105 -6.83 -9.49 -11.30
N SER A 106 -7.18 -8.39 -10.65
CA SER A 106 -7.49 -7.14 -11.35
C SER A 106 -6.31 -6.18 -11.42
N TRP A 107 -5.13 -6.60 -10.99
CA TRP A 107 -3.94 -5.76 -11.08
C TRP A 107 -3.53 -5.54 -12.53
N SER A 108 -3.11 -4.33 -12.86
CA SER A 108 -2.48 -4.03 -14.14
C SER A 108 -1.32 -3.05 -13.94
N PRO A 109 -0.34 -3.05 -14.85
CA PRO A 109 0.81 -2.14 -14.74
C PRO A 109 0.46 -0.66 -14.80
N ALA A 110 -0.73 -0.32 -15.25
CA ALA A 110 -1.18 1.07 -15.26
C ALA A 110 -1.58 1.56 -13.88
N MET A 111 -1.77 0.66 -12.94
CA MET A 111 -2.18 1.03 -11.58
C MET A 111 -1.00 1.49 -10.75
N THR A 112 -1.28 2.33 -9.76
CA THR A 112 -0.27 2.94 -8.90
C THR A 112 -0.61 2.71 -7.44
N VAL A 113 0.31 3.07 -6.55
CA VAL A 113 0.04 3.04 -5.12
C VAL A 113 -1.16 3.94 -4.79
N SER A 114 -1.27 5.08 -5.47
CA SER A 114 -2.44 5.96 -5.29
C SER A 114 -3.74 5.26 -5.66
N SER A 115 -3.74 4.47 -6.73
CA SER A 115 -4.92 3.67 -7.12
C SER A 115 -5.30 2.68 -6.03
N ILE A 116 -4.32 2.00 -5.46
CA ILE A 116 -4.54 1.05 -4.37
C ILE A 116 -5.15 1.76 -3.17
N CYS A 117 -4.59 2.89 -2.79
CA CYS A 117 -5.05 3.63 -1.62
C CYS A 117 -6.48 4.12 -1.80
N ILE A 118 -6.82 4.61 -2.98
CA ILE A 118 -8.18 5.04 -3.29
C ILE A 118 -9.16 3.88 -3.17
N ASN A 119 -8.78 2.70 -3.65
CA ASN A 119 -9.61 1.51 -3.53
C ASN A 119 -9.79 1.09 -2.07
N ILE A 120 -8.74 1.17 -1.27
CA ILE A 120 -8.82 0.85 0.16
C ILE A 120 -9.75 1.84 0.86
N LEU A 121 -9.62 3.12 0.57
CA LEU A 121 -10.47 4.14 1.18
C LEU A 121 -11.94 3.92 0.80
N SER A 122 -12.20 3.58 -0.45
CA SER A 122 -13.55 3.26 -0.91
C SER A 122 -14.12 2.05 -0.15
N MET A 123 -13.30 1.01 0.03
CA MET A 123 -13.69 -0.17 0.78
C MET A 123 -14.06 0.18 2.22
N LEU A 124 -13.22 0.97 2.88
CA LEU A 124 -13.48 1.38 4.26
C LEU A 124 -14.73 2.25 4.35
N SER A 125 -14.90 3.17 3.39
CA SER A 125 -16.03 4.11 3.42
C SER A 125 -17.37 3.44 3.14
N SER A 126 -17.36 2.32 2.42
CA SER A 126 -18.58 1.60 2.06
C SER A 126 -19.05 0.66 3.17
N SER A 127 -18.23 0.46 4.21
CA SER A 127 -18.59 -0.46 5.28
C SER A 127 -19.64 0.14 6.20
N THR A 128 -20.62 -0.67 6.57
CA THR A 128 -21.65 -0.30 7.56
C THR A 128 -21.39 -1.00 8.89
N GLU A 129 -20.41 -1.88 8.94
CA GLU A 129 -20.02 -2.63 10.14
C GLU A 129 -18.53 -2.55 10.35
N LYS A 130 -18.15 -2.39 11.59
CA LYS A 130 -16.76 -2.28 11.98
C LYS A 130 -16.29 -3.53 12.68
#